data_d9c08be3ab332042abee31772a6b0a35
#
_entry.id   d9c08be3ab332042abee31772a6b0a35
#
_cell.length_a   1.000
_cell.length_b   1.000
_cell.length_c   1.000
_cell.angle_alpha   90.00
_cell.angle_beta   90.00
_cell.angle_gamma   90.00
#
_symmetry.space_group_name_H-M   'P 1'
#
loop_
_entity.id
_entity.type
_entity.pdbx_description
1 polymer ?
#
loop_
_entity_poly.entity_id
_entity_poly.type
_entity_poly.pdbx_seq_one_letter_code
_entity_poly.pdbx_strand_id
1 'polypeptide(L)'
;MRKIVKYNKLIRDRIPEIIKKAGWKPTVRKLKKAEFLKALKKKVLEEARELIRAKDKKGVINEIVDIQELIDTLTSEIGLSKPQIKKFQAVKRKKRGGFKKRLFLIKEEK
;
A
#
# COMPACT_ATOMS: atom_id res chain seq x y z
N MET A 1 28.72 -2.77 22.41
CA MET A 1 28.25 -3.78 21.45
C MET A 1 27.31 -3.17 20.43
N ARG A 2 27.57 -3.41 19.14
CA ARG A 2 26.65 -2.96 18.09
C ARG A 2 25.44 -3.87 18.02
N LYS A 3 24.25 -3.28 17.93
CA LYS A 3 23.03 -4.01 17.66
C LYS A 3 22.60 -3.68 16.22
N ILE A 4 22.48 -4.70 15.38
CA ILE A 4 22.11 -4.54 13.98
C ILE A 4 20.80 -5.27 13.73
N VAL A 5 19.82 -4.54 13.19
CA VAL A 5 18.53 -5.11 12.77
C VAL A 5 18.39 -4.88 11.27
N LYS A 6 18.21 -5.95 10.50
CA LYS A 6 18.05 -5.89 9.05
C LYS A 6 16.57 -5.94 8.67
N TYR A 7 16.15 -5.05 7.80
CA TYR A 7 14.75 -4.95 7.35
C TYR A 7 14.57 -5.27 5.88
N ASN A 8 15.42 -4.71 5.00
CA ASN A 8 15.34 -4.90 3.54
C ASN A 8 13.92 -4.69 3.01
N LYS A 9 13.33 -3.55 3.34
CA LYS A 9 11.95 -3.21 2.95
C LYS A 9 11.81 -1.76 2.54
N LEU A 10 10.80 -1.48 1.74
CA LEU A 10 10.42 -0.11 1.39
C LEU A 10 9.91 0.61 2.64
N ILE A 11 10.34 1.84 2.84
CA ILE A 11 9.96 2.68 3.98
C ILE A 11 9.42 4.03 3.49
N ARG A 12 8.64 4.69 4.35
CA ARG A 12 8.18 6.07 4.10
C ARG A 12 9.38 7.03 4.16
N ASP A 13 9.27 8.14 3.45
CA ASP A 13 10.36 9.11 3.25
C ASP A 13 10.97 9.67 4.54
N ARG A 14 10.17 9.81 5.60
CA ARG A 14 10.64 10.39 6.86
C ARG A 14 11.14 9.37 7.88
N ILE A 15 11.11 8.09 7.56
CA ILE A 15 11.57 7.05 8.48
C ILE A 15 13.05 7.17 8.83
N PRO A 16 13.98 7.44 7.89
CA PRO A 16 15.39 7.63 8.28
C PRO A 16 15.59 8.73 9.32
N GLU A 17 14.87 9.83 9.19
CA GLU A 17 14.88 10.94 10.16
C GLU A 17 14.39 10.49 11.54
N ILE A 18 13.31 9.72 11.57
CA ILE A 18 12.72 9.19 12.81
C ILE A 18 13.69 8.23 13.50
N ILE A 19 14.33 7.36 12.73
CA ILE A 19 15.34 6.41 13.23
C ILE A 19 16.51 7.14 13.87
N LYS A 20 17.02 8.20 13.22
CA LYS A 20 18.11 9.03 13.76
C LYS A 20 17.73 9.68 15.09
N LYS A 21 16.53 10.22 15.18
CA LYS A 21 16.02 10.85 16.40
C LYS A 21 15.89 9.85 17.56
N ALA A 22 15.67 8.59 17.25
CA ALA A 22 15.60 7.52 18.25
C ALA A 22 16.98 7.00 18.66
N GLY A 23 18.06 7.57 18.14
CA GLY A 23 19.45 7.22 18.50
C GLY A 23 20.05 6.08 17.68
N TRP A 24 19.36 5.66 16.59
CA TRP A 24 19.87 4.62 15.70
C TRP A 24 20.46 5.22 14.42
N LYS A 25 21.31 4.46 13.75
CA LYS A 25 21.91 4.86 12.48
C LYS A 25 21.27 4.07 11.33
N PRO A 26 20.42 4.70 10.48
CA PRO A 26 19.84 4.02 9.34
C PRO A 26 20.83 3.91 8.19
N THR A 27 20.80 2.80 7.48
CA THR A 27 21.48 2.63 6.20
C THR A 27 20.39 2.45 5.15
N VAL A 28 20.28 3.39 4.22
CA VAL A 28 19.24 3.38 3.18
C VAL A 28 19.85 3.55 1.78
N ARG A 29 19.13 3.10 0.78
CA ARG A 29 19.47 3.39 -0.63
C ARG A 29 18.21 3.75 -1.39
N LYS A 30 18.37 4.51 -2.46
CA LYS A 30 17.26 4.81 -3.38
C LYS A 30 17.14 3.70 -4.41
N LEU A 31 15.93 3.20 -4.60
CA LEU A 31 15.64 2.18 -5.59
C LEU A 31 15.57 2.80 -6.99
N LYS A 32 15.99 2.07 -8.01
CA LYS A 32 15.74 2.41 -9.40
C LYS A 32 14.25 2.19 -9.69
N LYS A 33 13.74 2.83 -10.75
CA LYS A 33 12.30 2.82 -11.07
C LYS A 33 11.67 1.43 -11.10
N ALA A 34 12.28 0.48 -11.79
CA ALA A 34 11.75 -0.89 -11.89
C ALA A 34 11.71 -1.60 -10.54
N GLU A 35 12.75 -1.45 -9.73
CA GLU A 35 12.80 -1.98 -8.36
C GLU A 35 11.74 -1.34 -7.47
N PHE A 36 11.57 -0.02 -7.62
CA PHE A 36 10.60 0.74 -6.83
C PHE A 36 9.16 0.29 -7.10
N LEU A 37 8.78 0.14 -8.37
CA LEU A 37 7.46 -0.36 -8.76
C LEU A 37 7.19 -1.74 -8.16
N LYS A 38 8.18 -2.63 -8.23
CA LYS A 38 8.09 -3.97 -7.65
C LYS A 38 7.93 -3.92 -6.12
N ALA A 39 8.72 -3.06 -5.47
CA ALA A 39 8.68 -2.88 -4.02
C ALA A 39 7.34 -2.30 -3.54
N LEU A 40 6.77 -1.35 -4.30
CA LEU A 40 5.45 -0.78 -4.00
C LEU A 40 4.37 -1.85 -4.03
N LYS A 41 4.35 -2.69 -5.08
CA LYS A 41 3.37 -3.78 -5.20
C LYS A 41 3.51 -4.79 -4.05
N LYS A 42 4.73 -5.15 -3.72
CA LYS A 42 5.02 -6.05 -2.60
C LYS A 42 4.55 -5.47 -1.27
N LYS A 43 4.78 -4.16 -1.09
CA LYS A 43 4.35 -3.46 0.12
C LYS A 43 2.83 -3.43 0.26
N VAL A 44 2.11 -3.26 -0.85
CA VAL A 44 0.63 -3.35 -0.85
C VAL A 44 0.19 -4.71 -0.32
N LEU A 45 0.84 -5.80 -0.74
CA LEU A 45 0.54 -7.14 -0.24
C LEU A 45 0.78 -7.25 1.27
N GLU A 46 1.90 -6.71 1.77
CA GLU A 46 2.20 -6.69 3.22
C GLU A 46 1.10 -5.98 4.01
N GLU A 47 0.70 -4.78 3.55
CA GLU A 47 -0.33 -3.98 4.23
C GLU A 47 -1.71 -4.64 4.12
N ALA A 48 -2.00 -5.33 3.01
CA ALA A 48 -3.24 -6.11 2.86
C ALA A 48 -3.32 -7.22 3.91
N ARG A 49 -2.21 -7.89 4.18
CA ARG A 49 -2.14 -8.91 5.24
C ARG A 49 -2.37 -8.30 6.62
N GLU A 50 -1.80 -7.12 6.87
CA GLU A 50 -2.03 -6.39 8.13
C GLU A 50 -3.50 -5.98 8.27
N LEU A 51 -4.14 -5.58 7.16
CA LEU A 51 -5.56 -5.25 7.14
C LEU A 51 -6.42 -6.46 7.55
N ILE A 52 -6.10 -7.65 7.06
CA ILE A 52 -6.80 -8.90 7.42
C ILE A 52 -6.69 -9.16 8.93
N ARG A 53 -5.53 -8.86 9.53
CA ARG A 53 -5.26 -9.06 10.96
C ARG A 53 -5.87 -7.98 11.85
N ALA A 54 -6.16 -6.81 11.30
CA ALA A 54 -6.71 -5.69 12.07
C ALA A 54 -8.12 -6.03 12.56
N LYS A 55 -8.37 -5.94 13.86
CA LYS A 55 -9.63 -6.36 14.47
C LYS A 55 -10.54 -5.20 14.87
N ASP A 56 -9.96 -4.04 15.19
CA ASP A 56 -10.73 -2.86 15.58
C ASP A 56 -10.75 -1.80 14.49
N LYS A 57 -11.65 -0.84 14.66
CA LYS A 57 -11.81 0.27 13.69
C LYS A 57 -10.54 1.07 13.52
N LYS A 58 -9.81 1.35 14.59
CA LYS A 58 -8.56 2.13 14.57
C LYS A 58 -7.48 1.42 13.75
N GLY A 59 -7.31 0.12 13.95
CA GLY A 59 -6.38 -0.69 13.18
C GLY A 59 -6.73 -0.75 11.70
N VAL A 60 -8.02 -0.92 11.39
CA VAL A 60 -8.52 -0.92 10.00
C VAL A 60 -8.24 0.43 9.32
N ILE A 61 -8.52 1.55 10.00
CA ILE A 61 -8.24 2.89 9.48
C ILE A 61 -6.74 3.05 9.19
N ASN A 62 -5.88 2.63 10.11
CA ASN A 62 -4.43 2.71 9.94
C ASN A 62 -3.98 1.98 8.66
N GLU A 63 -4.49 0.77 8.43
CA GLU A 63 -4.12 -0.01 7.24
C GLU A 63 -4.72 0.57 5.95
N ILE A 64 -5.93 1.12 6.00
CA ILE A 64 -6.51 1.83 4.84
C ILE A 64 -5.62 3.01 4.46
N VAL A 65 -5.18 3.80 5.44
CA VAL A 65 -4.30 4.96 5.21
C VAL A 65 -2.98 4.52 4.57
N ASP A 66 -2.37 3.45 5.08
CA ASP A 66 -1.11 2.94 4.54
C ASP A 66 -1.26 2.40 3.12
N ILE A 67 -2.32 1.64 2.85
CA ILE A 67 -2.61 1.12 1.50
C ILE A 67 -2.91 2.26 0.53
N GLN A 68 -3.67 3.25 0.97
CA GLN A 68 -4.01 4.41 0.14
C GLN A 68 -2.75 5.19 -0.26
N GLU A 69 -1.81 5.39 0.66
CA GLU A 69 -0.55 6.07 0.35
C GLU A 69 0.26 5.32 -0.70
N LEU A 70 0.31 4.00 -0.60
CA LEU A 70 0.99 3.14 -1.58
C LEU A 70 0.31 3.20 -2.94
N ILE A 71 -1.02 3.14 -2.98
CA ILE A 71 -1.80 3.24 -4.22
C ILE A 71 -1.60 4.60 -4.89
N ASP A 72 -1.63 5.69 -4.12
CA ASP A 72 -1.41 7.04 -4.64
C ASP A 72 0.00 7.15 -5.26
N THR A 73 1.01 6.61 -4.59
CA THR A 73 2.40 6.62 -5.07
C THR A 73 2.52 5.79 -6.35
N LEU A 74 1.94 4.59 -6.36
CA LEU A 74 1.95 3.71 -7.54
C LEU A 74 1.26 4.37 -8.73
N THR A 75 0.11 5.01 -8.49
CA THR A 75 -0.63 5.76 -9.50
C THR A 75 0.26 6.83 -10.15
N SER A 76 0.93 7.63 -9.33
CA SER A 76 1.85 8.67 -9.79
C SER A 76 3.01 8.09 -10.59
N GLU A 77 3.60 6.98 -10.10
CA GLU A 77 4.75 6.35 -10.75
C GLU A 77 4.43 5.79 -12.15
N ILE A 78 3.21 5.35 -12.39
CA ILE A 78 2.79 4.90 -13.73
C ILE A 78 2.26 6.04 -14.61
N GLY A 79 2.43 7.29 -14.17
CA GLY A 79 2.11 8.47 -14.95
C GLY A 79 0.65 8.90 -14.93
N LEU A 80 -0.12 8.48 -13.94
CA LEU A 80 -1.52 8.87 -13.78
C LEU A 80 -1.70 9.84 -12.61
N SER A 81 -2.69 10.72 -12.73
CA SER A 81 -3.14 11.57 -11.62
C SER A 81 -4.26 10.89 -10.84
N LYS A 82 -4.53 11.37 -9.63
CA LYS A 82 -5.67 10.90 -8.83
C LYS A 82 -7.01 11.08 -9.55
N PRO A 83 -7.31 12.23 -10.20
CA PRO A 83 -8.53 12.37 -10.99
C PRO A 83 -8.64 11.35 -12.12
N GLN A 84 -7.54 11.03 -12.80
CA GLN A 84 -7.56 10.03 -13.88
C GLN A 84 -7.90 8.64 -13.34
N ILE A 85 -7.29 8.22 -12.25
CA ILE A 85 -7.59 6.90 -11.65
C ILE A 85 -9.04 6.84 -11.14
N LYS A 86 -9.56 7.95 -10.62
CA LYS A 86 -10.97 8.07 -10.19
C LYS A 86 -11.94 7.89 -11.36
N LYS A 87 -11.59 8.40 -12.53
CA LYS A 87 -12.38 8.20 -13.76
C LYS A 87 -12.44 6.71 -14.14
N PHE A 88 -11.32 6.03 -14.17
CA PHE A 88 -11.27 4.57 -14.44
C PHE A 88 -12.10 3.80 -13.43
N GLN A 89 -12.01 4.16 -12.15
CA GLN A 89 -12.79 3.54 -11.08
C GLN A 89 -14.29 3.73 -11.31
N ALA A 90 -14.72 4.95 -11.66
CA ALA A 90 -16.12 5.26 -11.93
C ALA A 90 -16.67 4.47 -13.13
N VAL A 91 -15.89 4.34 -14.20
CA VAL A 91 -16.26 3.56 -15.39
C VAL A 91 -16.49 2.10 -15.02
N LYS A 92 -15.56 1.52 -14.25
CA LYS A 92 -15.66 0.13 -13.81
C LYS A 92 -16.86 -0.10 -12.89
N ARG A 93 -17.12 0.84 -11.98
CA ARG A 93 -18.29 0.80 -11.09
C ARG A 93 -19.59 0.85 -11.86
N LYS A 94 -19.67 1.67 -12.91
CA LYS A 94 -20.86 1.77 -13.76
C LYS A 94 -21.12 0.45 -14.49
N LYS A 95 -20.08 -0.21 -14.98
CA LYS A 95 -20.20 -1.47 -15.71
C LYS A 95 -20.52 -2.67 -14.82
N ARG A 96 -19.86 -2.75 -13.68
CA ARG A 96 -19.86 -3.96 -12.82
C ARG A 96 -20.49 -3.76 -11.46
N GLY A 97 -20.77 -2.52 -11.07
CA GLY A 97 -21.25 -2.17 -9.74
C GLY A 97 -20.12 -2.08 -8.71
N GLY A 98 -20.48 -1.71 -7.51
CA GLY A 98 -19.59 -1.75 -6.36
C GLY A 98 -19.83 -3.03 -5.56
N PHE A 99 -19.63 -2.95 -4.23
CA PHE A 99 -19.73 -4.12 -3.35
C PHE A 99 -20.81 -3.99 -2.26
N LYS A 100 -21.61 -2.93 -2.29
CA LYS A 100 -22.55 -2.62 -1.19
C LYS A 100 -23.68 -3.65 -1.04
N LYS A 101 -24.01 -4.41 -2.09
CA LYS A 101 -25.03 -5.45 -2.01
C LYS A 101 -24.55 -6.72 -1.29
N ARG A 102 -23.28 -6.83 -0.97
CA ARG A 102 -22.70 -7.96 -0.22
C ARG A 102 -22.90 -9.32 -0.89
N LEU A 103 -22.85 -9.35 -2.25
CA LEU A 103 -23.06 -10.56 -3.02
C LEU A 103 -21.83 -11.46 -3.01
N PHE A 104 -22.07 -12.74 -2.80
CA PHE A 104 -21.02 -13.77 -2.81
C PHE A 104 -21.44 -14.84 -3.81
N LEU A 105 -20.67 -14.98 -4.89
CA LEU A 105 -20.98 -15.96 -5.93
C LEU A 105 -20.61 -17.36 -5.45
N ILE A 106 -21.60 -18.25 -5.37
CA ILE A 106 -21.39 -19.64 -4.96
C ILE A 106 -21.08 -20.51 -6.16
N LYS A 107 -21.87 -20.39 -7.25
CA LYS A 107 -21.65 -21.16 -8.46
C LYS A 107 -22.39 -20.55 -9.65
N GLU A 108 -22.00 -20.96 -10.84
CA GLU A 108 -22.72 -20.70 -12.07
C GLU A 108 -23.09 -22.03 -12.72
N GLU A 109 -24.19 -22.02 -13.45
CA GLU A 109 -24.63 -23.20 -14.23
C GLU A 109 -25.13 -22.73 -15.60
N LYS A 110 -24.92 -23.54 -16.63
CA LYS A 110 -25.45 -23.34 -17.96
C LYS A 110 -26.43 -24.45 -18.32
#